data_c36ecfd431c3805112fecc38e62b11ba
#
_entry.id   c36ecfd431c3805112fecc38e62b11ba
#
_cell.length_a   1.000
_cell.length_b   1.000
_cell.length_c   1.000
_cell.angle_alpha   90.00
_cell.angle_beta   90.00
_cell.angle_gamma   90.00
#
_symmetry.space_group_name_H-M   'P 1'
#
loop_
_entity.id
_entity.type
_entity.pdbx_description
1 polymer ?
#
loop_
_entity_poly.entity_id
_entity_poly.type
_entity_poly.pdbx_seq_one_letter_code
_entity_poly.pdbx_strand_id
1 'polypeptide(L)'
;MSTTKKVKIIVPGSSNADLTGFAPHLPAAGETVMGSSLHIGIGGKGCNQMTAAARAGADAWFVTRVGQDVFGETLRRHFAAEGFRDRYIREDGTAETGCALIEIDERDGQNRILVILGVNRNIGAEDVRAAEADFADADAVLTQLEIDLSAVAEAKRLAQAVGKPFLLNPAPWQPLPDELLCGIDWFTPNETEAGGCSGIGI
;
A
#
# COMPACT_ATOMS: atom_id res chain seq x y z
N MET A 1 -23.75 3.80 27.78
CA MET A 1 -22.43 3.50 27.24
C MET A 1 -22.10 4.57 26.22
N SER A 2 -21.11 5.40 26.44
CA SER A 2 -20.69 6.41 25.47
C SER A 2 -20.10 5.69 24.25
N THR A 3 -20.78 5.74 23.11
CA THR A 3 -20.23 5.27 21.84
C THR A 3 -19.18 6.32 21.41
N THR A 4 -17.93 6.11 21.79
CA THR A 4 -16.83 6.91 21.21
C THR A 4 -16.91 6.76 19.69
N LYS A 5 -17.05 7.88 18.98
CA LYS A 5 -17.00 7.92 17.51
C LYS A 5 -15.69 7.29 17.06
N LYS A 6 -15.74 6.25 16.22
CA LYS A 6 -14.54 5.67 15.63
C LYS A 6 -13.88 6.69 14.71
N VAL A 7 -12.55 6.77 14.77
CA VAL A 7 -11.75 7.55 13.81
C VAL A 7 -11.94 6.93 12.42
N LYS A 8 -12.29 7.74 11.43
CA LYS A 8 -12.46 7.30 10.04
C LYS A 8 -11.23 7.68 9.21
N ILE A 9 -10.63 6.68 8.58
CA ILE A 9 -9.44 6.85 7.74
C ILE A 9 -9.73 6.35 6.33
N ILE A 10 -9.35 7.13 5.32
CA ILE A 10 -9.39 6.72 3.92
C ILE A 10 -7.95 6.42 3.46
N VAL A 11 -7.75 5.25 2.86
CA VAL A 11 -6.45 4.79 2.40
C VAL A 11 -6.53 4.41 0.91
N PRO A 12 -6.21 5.33 -0.02
CA PRO A 12 -5.87 4.93 -1.38
C PRO A 12 -4.51 4.22 -1.38
N GLY A 13 -4.47 2.98 -1.89
CA GLY A 13 -3.20 2.26 -1.76
C GLY A 13 -3.17 0.87 -2.37
N SER A 14 -1.94 0.37 -2.46
CA SER A 14 -1.58 -0.92 -2.99
C SER A 14 -1.98 -2.09 -2.11
N SER A 15 -2.16 -3.24 -2.74
CA SER A 15 -2.28 -4.54 -2.07
C SER A 15 -1.53 -5.61 -2.86
N ASN A 16 -0.76 -6.45 -2.18
CA ASN A 16 0.08 -7.46 -2.77
C ASN A 16 -0.10 -8.83 -2.10
N ALA A 17 0.10 -9.89 -2.86
CA ALA A 17 0.41 -11.21 -2.31
C ALA A 17 1.94 -11.33 -2.18
N ASP A 18 2.44 -11.58 -0.97
CA ASP A 18 3.86 -11.75 -0.71
C ASP A 18 4.22 -13.23 -0.70
N LEU A 19 5.05 -13.66 -1.66
CA LEU A 19 5.55 -15.04 -1.78
C LEU A 19 6.96 -15.07 -1.22
N THR A 20 7.11 -15.56 0.01
CA THR A 20 8.39 -15.60 0.72
C THR A 20 8.95 -17.03 0.69
N GLY A 21 10.03 -17.22 -0.05
CA GLY A 21 10.82 -18.45 -0.08
C GLY A 21 12.02 -18.36 0.86
N PHE A 22 12.24 -19.41 1.63
CA PHE A 22 13.41 -19.54 2.51
C PHE A 22 14.39 -20.52 1.91
N ALA A 23 15.68 -20.22 1.95
CA ALA A 23 16.73 -21.06 1.38
C ALA A 23 18.01 -20.99 2.21
N PRO A 24 18.87 -22.04 2.19
CA PRO A 24 20.15 -22.05 2.89
C PRO A 24 21.10 -20.93 2.47
N HIS A 25 20.93 -20.38 1.27
CA HIS A 25 21.58 -19.17 0.75
C HIS A 25 20.78 -18.64 -0.44
N LEU A 26 20.96 -17.35 -0.74
CA LEU A 26 20.35 -16.74 -1.93
C LEU A 26 21.02 -17.27 -3.22
N PRO A 27 20.25 -17.73 -4.24
CA PRO A 27 20.81 -18.25 -5.46
C PRO A 27 21.63 -17.19 -6.21
N ALA A 28 22.80 -17.59 -6.72
CA ALA A 28 23.56 -16.80 -7.66
C ALA A 28 22.94 -16.87 -9.07
N ALA A 29 23.38 -16.02 -9.99
CA ALA A 29 22.90 -16.06 -11.37
C ALA A 29 23.20 -17.43 -12.02
N GLY A 30 22.15 -18.12 -12.49
CA GLY A 30 22.26 -19.46 -13.09
C GLY A 30 22.27 -20.61 -12.08
N GLU A 31 22.26 -20.34 -10.77
CA GLU A 31 22.19 -21.37 -9.73
C GLU A 31 20.75 -21.79 -9.43
N THR A 32 20.55 -23.07 -9.15
CA THR A 32 19.32 -23.60 -8.59
C THR A 32 19.55 -24.03 -7.15
N VAL A 33 18.88 -23.42 -6.21
CA VAL A 33 18.94 -23.75 -4.78
C VAL A 33 17.63 -24.40 -4.36
N MET A 34 17.72 -25.48 -3.58
CA MET A 34 16.54 -26.11 -2.98
C MET A 34 16.12 -25.34 -1.75
N GLY A 35 14.97 -24.66 -1.82
CA GLY A 35 14.38 -23.95 -0.68
C GLY A 35 13.87 -24.89 0.42
N SER A 36 13.83 -24.41 1.63
CA SER A 36 13.34 -25.14 2.81
C SER A 36 11.83 -24.97 3.03
N SER A 37 11.28 -23.80 2.73
CA SER A 37 9.86 -23.52 2.92
C SER A 37 9.38 -22.35 2.04
N LEU A 38 8.05 -22.28 1.86
CA LEU A 38 7.34 -21.18 1.20
C LEU A 38 6.25 -20.65 2.14
N HIS A 39 6.20 -19.35 2.31
CA HIS A 39 5.12 -18.66 3.01
C HIS A 39 4.41 -17.70 2.04
N ILE A 40 3.07 -17.74 2.02
CA ILE A 40 2.26 -16.80 1.26
C ILE A 40 1.60 -15.85 2.27
N GLY A 41 2.01 -14.60 2.22
CA GLY A 41 1.54 -13.52 3.08
C GLY A 41 0.70 -12.50 2.32
N ILE A 42 0.19 -11.54 3.06
CA ILE A 42 -0.46 -10.36 2.52
C ILE A 42 0.44 -9.16 2.76
N GLY A 43 0.68 -8.39 1.71
CA GLY A 43 1.52 -7.22 1.71
C GLY A 43 0.94 -6.06 0.90
N GLY A 44 1.82 -5.21 0.43
CA GLY A 44 1.48 -3.92 -0.15
C GLY A 44 1.35 -2.85 0.93
N LYS A 45 2.02 -1.72 0.69
CA LYS A 45 2.10 -0.62 1.69
C LYS A 45 0.72 -0.10 2.07
N GLY A 46 -0.19 0.03 1.10
CA GLY A 46 -1.57 0.45 1.35
C GLY A 46 -2.33 -0.55 2.23
N CYS A 47 -2.23 -1.84 1.93
CA CYS A 47 -2.88 -2.88 2.72
C CYS A 47 -2.32 -2.95 4.14
N ASN A 48 -1.00 -2.78 4.31
CA ASN A 48 -0.37 -2.74 5.63
C ASN A 48 -0.85 -1.54 6.46
N GLN A 49 -0.96 -0.36 5.85
CA GLN A 49 -1.51 0.85 6.49
C GLN A 49 -2.98 0.65 6.89
N MET A 50 -3.75 0.09 5.96
CA MET A 50 -5.17 -0.22 6.16
C MET A 50 -5.37 -1.21 7.32
N THR A 51 -4.60 -2.30 7.35
CA THR A 51 -4.62 -3.32 8.40
C THR A 51 -4.25 -2.70 9.76
N ALA A 52 -3.20 -1.88 9.80
CA ALA A 52 -2.78 -1.22 11.04
C ALA A 52 -3.88 -0.28 11.57
N ALA A 53 -4.50 0.53 10.69
CA ALA A 53 -5.58 1.43 11.06
C ALA A 53 -6.81 0.67 11.60
N ALA A 54 -7.23 -0.39 10.91
CA ALA A 54 -8.37 -1.22 11.32
C ALA A 54 -8.12 -1.89 12.68
N ARG A 55 -6.94 -2.48 12.89
CA ARG A 55 -6.54 -3.10 14.15
C ARG A 55 -6.36 -2.10 15.29
N ALA A 56 -6.03 -0.84 14.98
CA ALA A 56 -6.05 0.27 15.95
C ALA A 56 -7.47 0.77 16.29
N GLY A 57 -8.51 0.20 15.68
CA GLY A 57 -9.90 0.50 15.96
C GLY A 57 -10.53 1.55 15.06
N ALA A 58 -9.85 2.00 14.00
CA ALA A 58 -10.42 2.94 13.04
C ALA A 58 -11.55 2.29 12.19
N ASP A 59 -12.47 3.12 11.71
CA ASP A 59 -13.35 2.78 10.58
C ASP A 59 -12.57 3.11 9.29
N ALA A 60 -11.86 2.11 8.77
CA ALA A 60 -10.91 2.31 7.69
C ALA A 60 -11.53 1.94 6.33
N TRP A 61 -11.34 2.80 5.34
CA TRP A 61 -11.90 2.70 4.00
C TRP A 61 -10.77 2.55 2.99
N PHE A 62 -10.73 1.40 2.34
CA PHE A 62 -9.67 1.07 1.40
C PHE A 62 -10.09 1.38 -0.03
N VAL A 63 -9.31 2.23 -0.72
CA VAL A 63 -9.46 2.49 -2.16
C VAL A 63 -8.34 1.74 -2.87
N THR A 64 -8.67 0.59 -3.48
CA THR A 64 -7.68 -0.30 -4.08
C THR A 64 -8.26 -1.10 -5.25
N ARG A 65 -7.37 -1.77 -6.01
CA ARG A 65 -7.75 -2.75 -7.02
C ARG A 65 -7.10 -4.09 -6.73
N VAL A 66 -7.77 -5.18 -7.08
CA VAL A 66 -7.26 -6.54 -7.07
C VAL A 66 -7.49 -7.18 -8.43
N GLY A 67 -6.59 -8.05 -8.87
CA GLY A 67 -6.75 -8.79 -10.12
C GLY A 67 -7.83 -9.86 -10.04
N GLN A 68 -8.23 -10.39 -11.19
CA GLN A 68 -9.15 -11.51 -11.31
C GLN A 68 -8.37 -12.85 -11.32
N ASP A 69 -7.61 -13.09 -10.25
CA ASP A 69 -6.74 -14.26 -10.10
C ASP A 69 -6.76 -14.81 -8.66
N VAL A 70 -6.04 -15.89 -8.41
CA VAL A 70 -5.96 -16.55 -7.11
C VAL A 70 -5.43 -15.64 -6.00
N PHE A 71 -4.55 -14.70 -6.33
CA PHE A 71 -4.01 -13.74 -5.38
C PHE A 71 -5.04 -12.67 -5.05
N GLY A 72 -5.81 -12.20 -6.04
CA GLY A 72 -6.95 -11.30 -5.83
C GLY A 72 -7.99 -11.89 -4.90
N GLU A 73 -8.35 -13.17 -5.09
CA GLU A 73 -9.24 -13.88 -4.15
C GLU A 73 -8.66 -13.98 -2.74
N THR A 74 -7.35 -14.21 -2.63
CA THR A 74 -6.68 -14.31 -1.33
C THR A 74 -6.69 -12.96 -0.60
N LEU A 75 -6.42 -11.86 -1.31
CA LEU A 75 -6.52 -10.50 -0.77
C LEU A 75 -7.95 -10.17 -0.32
N ARG A 76 -8.96 -10.47 -1.13
CA ARG A 76 -10.37 -10.22 -0.76
C ARG A 76 -10.81 -10.97 0.49
N ARG A 77 -10.36 -12.22 0.64
CA ARG A 77 -10.60 -13.00 1.88
C ARG A 77 -9.94 -12.34 3.09
N HIS A 78 -8.71 -11.85 2.94
CA HIS A 78 -8.02 -11.10 3.98
C HIS A 78 -8.78 -9.81 4.34
N PHE A 79 -9.18 -9.02 3.35
CA PHE A 79 -9.93 -7.78 3.57
C PHE A 79 -11.23 -8.01 4.34
N ALA A 80 -11.96 -9.07 3.99
CA ALA A 80 -13.17 -9.46 4.70
C ALA A 80 -12.88 -9.89 6.16
N ALA A 81 -11.79 -10.64 6.39
CA ALA A 81 -11.39 -11.08 7.73
C ALA A 81 -10.96 -9.92 8.63
N GLU A 82 -10.30 -8.89 8.09
CA GLU A 82 -9.92 -7.66 8.80
C GLU A 82 -11.09 -6.66 8.93
N GLY A 83 -12.25 -6.95 8.31
CA GLY A 83 -13.43 -6.11 8.36
C GLY A 83 -13.34 -4.83 7.54
N PHE A 84 -12.55 -4.84 6.46
CA PHE A 84 -12.45 -3.68 5.57
C PHE A 84 -13.76 -3.41 4.85
N ARG A 85 -14.05 -2.11 4.62
CA ARG A 85 -15.17 -1.69 3.79
C ARG A 85 -14.83 -1.97 2.33
N ASP A 86 -15.66 -2.78 1.64
CA ASP A 86 -15.44 -3.25 0.27
C ASP A 86 -15.88 -2.26 -0.82
N ARG A 87 -16.59 -1.19 -0.46
CA ARG A 87 -17.23 -0.24 -1.38
C ARG A 87 -16.28 0.31 -2.46
N TYR A 88 -15.00 0.49 -2.15
CA TYR A 88 -14.00 1.06 -3.04
C TYR A 88 -12.89 0.06 -3.40
N ILE A 89 -13.13 -1.23 -3.16
CA ILE A 89 -12.27 -2.32 -3.60
C ILE A 89 -12.77 -2.81 -4.94
N ARG A 90 -12.02 -2.57 -6.02
CA ARG A 90 -12.43 -2.91 -7.38
C ARG A 90 -11.69 -4.14 -7.88
N GLU A 91 -12.37 -4.97 -8.67
CA GLU A 91 -11.71 -5.98 -9.48
C GLU A 91 -11.26 -5.37 -10.81
N ASP A 92 -10.06 -5.75 -11.23
CA ASP A 92 -9.47 -5.32 -12.50
C ASP A 92 -8.92 -6.56 -13.23
N GLY A 93 -9.53 -6.91 -14.35
CA GLY A 93 -9.12 -8.06 -15.17
C GLY A 93 -8.08 -7.70 -16.24
N THR A 94 -7.53 -6.48 -16.22
CA THR A 94 -6.59 -6.02 -17.26
C THR A 94 -5.13 -6.36 -16.94
N ALA A 95 -4.83 -6.70 -15.68
CA ALA A 95 -3.52 -7.14 -15.22
C ALA A 95 -3.67 -8.09 -14.02
N GLU A 96 -2.57 -8.75 -13.66
CA GLU A 96 -2.46 -9.59 -12.46
C GLU A 96 -2.53 -8.76 -11.17
N THR A 97 -2.92 -9.42 -10.07
CA THR A 97 -2.79 -8.86 -8.73
C THR A 97 -1.33 -8.54 -8.41
N GLY A 98 -1.07 -7.42 -7.73
CA GLY A 98 0.27 -7.09 -7.27
C GLY A 98 0.85 -8.20 -6.41
N CYS A 99 2.13 -8.52 -6.59
CA CYS A 99 2.82 -9.50 -5.78
C CYS A 99 4.27 -9.10 -5.49
N ALA A 100 4.83 -9.65 -4.41
CA ALA A 100 6.24 -9.58 -4.12
C ALA A 100 6.83 -10.98 -4.05
N LEU A 101 7.93 -11.21 -4.79
CA LEU A 101 8.75 -12.40 -4.65
C LEU A 101 9.88 -12.06 -3.68
N ILE A 102 9.91 -12.75 -2.56
CA ILE A 102 10.83 -12.49 -1.46
C ILE A 102 11.67 -13.74 -1.24
N GLU A 103 12.97 -13.61 -1.35
CA GLU A 103 13.93 -14.67 -1.06
C GLU A 103 14.64 -14.33 0.26
N ILE A 104 14.70 -15.28 1.18
CA ILE A 104 15.38 -15.09 2.48
C ILE A 104 16.52 -16.09 2.62
N ASP A 105 17.71 -15.58 2.91
CA ASP A 105 18.86 -16.36 3.33
C ASP A 105 18.72 -16.76 4.80
N GLU A 106 18.64 -18.06 5.09
CA GLU A 106 18.45 -18.56 6.47
C GLU A 106 19.69 -18.41 7.35
N ARG A 107 20.87 -18.13 6.75
CA ARG A 107 22.13 -17.99 7.53
C ARG A 107 22.23 -16.65 8.26
N ASP A 108 21.76 -15.58 7.62
CA ASP A 108 21.96 -14.21 8.10
C ASP A 108 20.71 -13.33 8.03
N GLY A 109 19.61 -13.87 7.47
CA GLY A 109 18.34 -13.17 7.33
C GLY A 109 18.33 -12.10 6.24
N GLN A 110 19.37 -12.04 5.38
CA GLN A 110 19.33 -11.14 4.23
C GLN A 110 18.23 -11.55 3.27
N ASN A 111 17.66 -10.56 2.58
CA ASN A 111 16.60 -10.78 1.62
C ASN A 111 16.87 -10.12 0.26
N ARG A 112 16.18 -10.65 -0.75
CA ARG A 112 15.99 -9.99 -2.05
C ARG A 112 14.51 -9.92 -2.32
N ILE A 113 14.06 -8.77 -2.82
CA ILE A 113 12.64 -8.53 -3.08
C ILE A 113 12.48 -8.03 -4.51
N LEU A 114 11.62 -8.73 -5.26
CA LEU A 114 11.13 -8.30 -6.57
C LEU A 114 9.64 -7.99 -6.43
N VAL A 115 9.28 -6.73 -6.64
CA VAL A 115 7.87 -6.29 -6.60
C VAL A 115 7.32 -6.17 -8.00
N ILE A 116 6.19 -6.83 -8.24
CA ILE A 116 5.36 -6.69 -9.44
C ILE A 116 4.09 -5.94 -9.03
N LEU A 117 3.93 -4.71 -9.48
CA LEU A 117 2.81 -3.86 -9.06
C LEU A 117 1.46 -4.33 -9.61
N GLY A 118 1.45 -4.97 -10.82
CA GLY A 118 0.22 -5.44 -11.43
C GLY A 118 -0.86 -4.35 -11.46
N VAL A 119 -2.09 -4.70 -11.07
CA VAL A 119 -3.24 -3.77 -11.03
C VAL A 119 -3.06 -2.57 -10.08
N ASN A 120 -2.08 -2.58 -9.17
CA ASN A 120 -1.81 -1.40 -8.34
C ASN A 120 -1.43 -0.17 -9.18
N ARG A 121 -0.81 -0.37 -10.36
CA ARG A 121 -0.52 0.71 -11.31
C ARG A 121 -1.76 1.35 -11.93
N ASN A 122 -2.87 0.63 -11.92
CA ASN A 122 -4.14 1.09 -12.46
C ASN A 122 -4.98 1.87 -11.44
N ILE A 123 -4.53 1.92 -10.17
CA ILE A 123 -5.19 2.73 -9.14
C ILE A 123 -4.87 4.19 -9.43
N GLY A 124 -5.83 4.88 -10.02
CA GLY A 124 -5.68 6.26 -10.51
C GLY A 124 -6.61 7.25 -9.80
N ALA A 125 -6.58 8.50 -10.28
CA ALA A 125 -7.41 9.58 -9.75
C ALA A 125 -8.91 9.25 -9.75
N GLU A 126 -9.40 8.47 -10.72
CA GLU A 126 -10.81 8.09 -10.81
C GLU A 126 -11.27 7.16 -9.68
N ASP A 127 -10.38 6.28 -9.19
CA ASP A 127 -10.69 5.41 -8.05
C ASP A 127 -10.87 6.23 -6.78
N VAL A 128 -10.01 7.22 -6.61
CA VAL A 128 -10.05 8.13 -5.45
C VAL A 128 -11.30 9.04 -5.52
N ARG A 129 -11.64 9.59 -6.70
CA ARG A 129 -12.87 10.37 -6.89
C ARG A 129 -14.13 9.59 -6.60
N ALA A 130 -14.15 8.29 -6.84
CA ALA A 130 -15.29 7.45 -6.49
C ALA A 130 -15.59 7.48 -4.97
N ALA A 131 -14.59 7.79 -4.14
CA ALA A 131 -14.73 7.91 -2.69
C ALA A 131 -14.94 9.38 -2.23
N GLU A 132 -14.99 10.38 -3.12
CA GLU A 132 -15.01 11.81 -2.81
C GLU A 132 -16.05 12.19 -1.74
N ALA A 133 -17.27 11.63 -1.85
CA ALA A 133 -18.35 11.91 -0.90
C ALA A 133 -18.01 11.53 0.55
N ASP A 134 -17.11 10.56 0.75
CA ASP A 134 -16.72 10.07 2.07
C ASP A 134 -15.52 10.85 2.67
N PHE A 135 -14.83 11.67 1.88
CA PHE A 135 -13.69 12.47 2.36
C PHE A 135 -14.11 13.50 3.42
N ALA A 136 -15.28 14.13 3.28
CA ALA A 136 -15.80 15.08 4.25
C ALA A 136 -15.96 14.48 5.65
N ASP A 137 -16.33 13.20 5.72
CA ASP A 137 -16.51 12.47 6.98
C ASP A 137 -15.22 11.82 7.49
N ALA A 138 -14.16 11.79 6.69
CA ALA A 138 -12.88 11.23 7.12
C ALA A 138 -12.25 12.13 8.19
N ASP A 139 -11.47 11.52 9.08
CA ASP A 139 -10.65 12.24 10.06
C ASP A 139 -9.21 12.39 9.56
N ALA A 140 -8.75 11.51 8.63
CA ALA A 140 -7.47 11.63 7.94
C ALA A 140 -7.46 10.82 6.63
N VAL A 141 -6.55 11.19 5.72
CA VAL A 141 -6.24 10.45 4.48
C VAL A 141 -4.78 10.03 4.50
N LEU A 142 -4.53 8.75 4.22
CA LEU A 142 -3.20 8.14 4.30
C LEU A 142 -2.89 7.43 2.98
N THR A 143 -1.70 7.64 2.41
CA THR A 143 -1.28 6.99 1.15
C THR A 143 0.23 6.76 1.08
N GLN A 144 0.68 6.11 0.02
CA GLN A 144 2.08 5.76 -0.28
C GLN A 144 2.33 5.83 -1.80
N LEU A 145 3.49 5.35 -2.29
CA LEU A 145 3.90 5.50 -3.69
C LEU A 145 3.93 4.18 -4.50
N GLU A 146 3.17 3.17 -4.10
CA GLU A 146 2.99 1.92 -4.86
C GLU A 146 1.78 1.95 -5.80
N ILE A 147 1.18 3.11 -6.00
CA ILE A 147 0.05 3.37 -6.89
C ILE A 147 0.38 4.51 -7.86
N ASP A 148 -0.49 4.76 -8.83
CA ASP A 148 -0.27 5.87 -9.75
C ASP A 148 -0.26 7.22 -9.02
N LEU A 149 0.67 8.11 -9.39
CA LEU A 149 0.80 9.42 -8.76
C LEU A 149 -0.44 10.30 -8.91
N SER A 150 -1.26 10.07 -9.94
CA SER A 150 -2.54 10.78 -10.09
C SER A 150 -3.52 10.44 -8.96
N ALA A 151 -3.50 9.21 -8.42
CA ALA A 151 -4.28 8.83 -7.26
C ALA A 151 -3.78 9.54 -5.99
N VAL A 152 -2.46 9.61 -5.79
CA VAL A 152 -1.85 10.30 -4.66
C VAL A 152 -2.19 11.80 -4.70
N ALA A 153 -2.05 12.43 -5.86
CA ALA A 153 -2.38 13.84 -6.06
C ALA A 153 -3.87 14.13 -5.82
N GLU A 154 -4.75 13.26 -6.31
CA GLU A 154 -6.19 13.42 -6.13
C GLU A 154 -6.61 13.21 -4.68
N ALA A 155 -6.02 12.24 -3.97
CA ALA A 155 -6.26 12.03 -2.55
C ALA A 155 -5.88 13.26 -1.72
N LYS A 156 -4.71 13.85 -2.01
CA LYS A 156 -4.27 15.10 -1.38
C LYS A 156 -5.23 16.25 -1.68
N ARG A 157 -5.60 16.42 -2.96
CA ARG A 157 -6.53 17.48 -3.39
C ARG A 157 -7.88 17.39 -2.65
N LEU A 158 -8.45 16.19 -2.56
CA LEU A 158 -9.71 15.96 -1.87
C LEU A 158 -9.59 16.18 -0.37
N ALA A 159 -8.53 15.69 0.27
CA ALA A 159 -8.27 15.93 1.69
C ALA A 159 -8.19 17.43 1.99
N GLN A 160 -7.42 18.17 1.22
CA GLN A 160 -7.26 19.63 1.37
C GLN A 160 -8.57 20.38 1.11
N ALA A 161 -9.36 19.99 0.11
CA ALA A 161 -10.65 20.62 -0.20
C ALA A 161 -11.64 20.57 0.95
N VAL A 162 -11.54 19.54 1.81
CA VAL A 162 -12.41 19.37 2.99
C VAL A 162 -11.69 19.62 4.32
N GLY A 163 -10.45 20.13 4.28
CA GLY A 163 -9.66 20.50 5.46
C GLY A 163 -9.26 19.31 6.34
N LYS A 164 -8.97 18.16 5.72
CA LYS A 164 -8.56 16.94 6.44
C LYS A 164 -7.05 16.71 6.32
N PRO A 165 -6.39 16.21 7.39
CA PRO A 165 -4.98 15.87 7.34
C PRO A 165 -4.68 14.85 6.24
N PHE A 166 -3.60 15.12 5.47
CA PHE A 166 -3.07 14.24 4.46
C PHE A 166 -1.69 13.72 4.87
N LEU A 167 -1.57 12.39 4.93
CA LEU A 167 -0.35 11.69 5.31
C LEU A 167 0.22 10.96 4.09
N LEU A 168 1.50 11.19 3.80
CA LEU A 168 2.23 10.47 2.76
C LEU A 168 3.41 9.70 3.36
N ASN A 169 3.39 8.38 3.15
CA ASN A 169 4.59 7.56 3.26
C ASN A 169 5.25 7.50 1.88
N PRO A 170 6.43 8.13 1.66
CA PRO A 170 7.03 8.26 0.33
C PRO A 170 7.77 6.99 -0.12
N ALA A 171 7.16 5.85 0.06
CA ALA A 171 7.74 4.54 -0.18
C ALA A 171 6.99 3.76 -1.28
N PRO A 172 7.72 3.17 -2.26
CA PRO A 172 9.15 3.34 -2.53
C PRO A 172 9.45 4.76 -3.05
N TRP A 173 10.58 5.32 -2.64
CA TRP A 173 10.94 6.67 -3.05
C TRP A 173 11.05 6.80 -4.59
N GLN A 174 10.49 7.87 -5.09
CA GLN A 174 10.66 8.35 -6.47
C GLN A 174 10.60 9.89 -6.47
N PRO A 175 11.19 10.57 -7.46
CA PRO A 175 11.05 12.02 -7.58
C PRO A 175 9.58 12.44 -7.64
N LEU A 176 9.22 13.40 -6.79
CA LEU A 176 7.86 13.91 -6.70
C LEU A 176 7.82 15.37 -7.16
N PRO A 177 6.74 15.80 -7.85
CA PRO A 177 6.53 17.21 -8.14
C PRO A 177 6.42 18.05 -6.86
N ASP A 178 6.93 19.28 -6.89
CA ASP A 178 6.86 20.20 -5.74
C ASP A 178 5.42 20.42 -5.28
N GLU A 179 4.48 20.48 -6.21
CA GLU A 179 3.05 20.63 -5.93
C GLU A 179 2.49 19.47 -5.10
N LEU A 180 3.08 18.28 -5.23
CA LEU A 180 2.68 17.11 -4.43
C LEU A 180 3.31 17.17 -3.04
N LEU A 181 4.53 17.65 -2.92
CA LEU A 181 5.25 17.77 -1.64
C LEU A 181 4.71 18.94 -0.77
N CYS A 182 4.34 20.05 -1.39
CA CYS A 182 3.82 21.20 -0.66
C CYS A 182 2.48 20.90 0.03
N GLY A 183 2.36 21.22 1.33
CA GLY A 183 1.11 21.09 2.07
C GLY A 183 0.72 19.65 2.42
N ILE A 184 1.69 18.76 2.54
CA ILE A 184 1.55 17.47 3.23
C ILE A 184 1.60 17.77 4.72
N ASP A 185 0.62 17.26 5.48
CA ASP A 185 0.58 17.47 6.93
C ASP A 185 1.57 16.56 7.66
N TRP A 186 1.67 15.31 7.20
CA TRP A 186 2.58 14.33 7.79
C TRP A 186 3.30 13.53 6.69
N PHE A 187 4.62 13.56 6.75
CA PHE A 187 5.52 12.90 5.81
C PHE A 187 6.41 11.92 6.57
N THR A 188 6.35 10.63 6.23
CA THR A 188 6.95 9.55 7.03
C THR A 188 7.98 8.73 6.23
N PRO A 189 9.10 9.32 5.81
CA PRO A 189 10.16 8.60 5.11
C PRO A 189 11.01 7.76 6.08
N ASN A 190 11.61 6.67 5.58
CA ASN A 190 12.79 6.08 6.19
C ASN A 190 14.06 6.88 5.82
N GLU A 191 15.26 6.43 6.27
CA GLU A 191 16.52 7.12 6.01
C GLU A 191 16.81 7.25 4.51
N THR A 192 16.64 6.16 3.75
CA THR A 192 16.90 6.14 2.30
C THR A 192 15.94 7.05 1.54
N GLU A 193 14.67 7.03 1.91
CA GLU A 193 13.63 7.88 1.33
C GLU A 193 13.87 9.36 1.67
N ALA A 194 14.26 9.65 2.91
CA ALA A 194 14.63 11.00 3.35
C ALA A 194 15.86 11.53 2.60
N GLY A 195 16.89 10.67 2.42
CA GLY A 195 18.06 10.99 1.60
C GLY A 195 17.70 11.28 0.14
N GLY A 196 16.85 10.45 -0.44
CA GLY A 196 16.34 10.64 -1.82
C GLY A 196 15.56 11.95 -1.97
N CYS A 197 14.73 12.30 -1.00
CA CYS A 197 13.92 13.52 -0.99
C CYS A 197 14.77 14.79 -0.80
N SER A 198 15.73 14.76 0.13
CA SER A 198 16.55 15.93 0.49
C SER A 198 17.76 16.13 -0.41
N GLY A 199 18.18 15.11 -1.15
CA GLY A 199 19.45 15.09 -1.88
C GLY A 199 20.68 15.00 -0.95
N ILE A 200 20.49 14.75 0.33
CA ILE A 200 21.57 14.58 1.32
C ILE A 200 21.89 13.10 1.41
N GLY A 201 23.15 12.74 1.16
CA GLY A 201 23.65 11.37 1.37
C GLY A 201 23.59 10.98 2.84
N ILE A 202 23.17 9.75 3.10
CA ILE A 202 23.11 9.14 4.43
C ILE A 202 24.34 8.27 4.63
#